data_f6a7155fc24d89944202c32b31f096e6
#
_entry.id   f6a7155fc24d89944202c32b31f096e6
#
_cell.length_a   1.000
_cell.length_b   1.000
_cell.length_c   1.000
_cell.angle_alpha   90.00
_cell.angle_beta   90.00
_cell.angle_gamma   90.00
#
_symmetry.space_group_name_H-M   'P 1'
#
loop_
_entity.id
_entity.type
_entity.pdbx_description
1 polymer ?
#
loop_
_entity_poly.entity_id
_entity_poly.type
_entity_poly.pdbx_seq_one_letter_code
_entity_poly.pdbx_strand_id
1 'polypeptide(L)'
;KNPKDYRVFSNNNKKLSISNVEFYIKQGDSLIKNGDFDKAKVYYTDARKLAKQLASFYSDLNTSFKGIDARIPNEMQTKGRQTLQILAKSNERLASLYIKTEKPEVAVPLLVETIRIMSPNSIEGKEAYEKLIQLGFVETKYKG
;
A
#
# COMPACT_ATOMS: atom_id res chain seq x y z
N LYS A 1 -28.53 -18.28 -14.02
CA LYS A 1 -27.31 -17.60 -14.46
C LYS A 1 -26.11 -18.53 -14.43
N ASN A 2 -25.25 -18.45 -15.40
CA ASN A 2 -24.03 -19.23 -15.48
C ASN A 2 -23.12 -18.83 -14.30
N PRO A 3 -22.51 -19.79 -13.57
CA PRO A 3 -21.55 -19.46 -12.49
C PRO A 3 -20.45 -18.51 -12.91
N LYS A 4 -20.03 -18.51 -14.19
CA LYS A 4 -19.02 -17.58 -14.71
C LYS A 4 -19.45 -16.13 -14.62
N ASP A 5 -20.75 -15.84 -14.63
CA ASP A 5 -21.26 -14.47 -14.57
C ASP A 5 -21.06 -13.84 -13.19
N TYR A 6 -20.80 -14.64 -12.16
CA TYR A 6 -20.57 -14.18 -10.80
C TYR A 6 -19.08 -14.02 -10.44
N ARG A 7 -18.19 -14.46 -11.32
CA ARG A 7 -16.75 -14.44 -11.06
C ARG A 7 -16.11 -13.14 -11.55
N VAL A 8 -16.71 -12.02 -11.16
CA VAL A 8 -16.31 -10.71 -11.66
C VAL A 8 -14.88 -10.33 -11.25
N PHE A 9 -14.38 -10.82 -10.11
CA PHE A 9 -13.04 -10.49 -9.62
C PHE A 9 -11.95 -11.39 -10.21
N SER A 10 -12.31 -12.52 -10.81
CA SER A 10 -11.35 -13.38 -11.51
C SER A 10 -11.21 -13.02 -12.98
N ASN A 11 -12.13 -12.23 -13.52
CA ASN A 11 -12.09 -11.68 -14.86
C ASN A 11 -11.42 -10.28 -14.84
N ASN A 12 -11.58 -9.49 -15.87
CA ASN A 12 -10.94 -8.18 -15.98
C ASN A 12 -11.69 -7.07 -15.23
N ASN A 13 -12.64 -7.39 -14.37
CA ASN A 13 -13.30 -6.40 -13.53
C ASN A 13 -12.38 -6.08 -12.35
N LYS A 14 -11.71 -4.95 -12.42
CA LYS A 14 -10.56 -4.64 -11.57
C LYS A 14 -10.80 -3.60 -10.48
N LYS A 15 -12.07 -3.25 -10.22
CA LYS A 15 -12.35 -2.16 -9.25
C LYS A 15 -11.86 -2.48 -7.84
N LEU A 16 -12.10 -3.69 -7.35
CA LEU A 16 -11.64 -4.12 -6.02
C LEU A 16 -10.56 -5.18 -6.19
N SER A 17 -9.35 -4.73 -6.54
CA SER A 17 -8.24 -5.64 -6.84
C SER A 17 -6.89 -4.95 -6.68
N ILE A 18 -5.86 -5.77 -6.46
CA ILE A 18 -4.47 -5.31 -6.43
C ILE A 18 -4.10 -4.66 -7.77
N SER A 19 -4.59 -5.21 -8.88
CA SER A 19 -4.34 -4.64 -10.22
C SER A 19 -4.82 -3.20 -10.33
N ASN A 20 -5.94 -2.87 -9.69
CA ASN A 20 -6.46 -1.51 -9.72
C ASN A 20 -5.59 -0.55 -8.88
N VAL A 21 -5.06 -1.03 -7.76
CA VAL A 21 -4.08 -0.25 -6.99
C VAL A 21 -2.86 0.07 -7.85
N GLU A 22 -2.33 -0.95 -8.54
CA GLU A 22 -1.20 -0.77 -9.46
C GLU A 22 -1.51 0.24 -10.56
N PHE A 23 -2.71 0.19 -11.12
CA PHE A 23 -3.17 1.13 -12.12
C PHE A 23 -3.14 2.57 -11.59
N TYR A 24 -3.67 2.80 -10.40
CA TYR A 24 -3.66 4.12 -9.78
C TYR A 24 -2.24 4.64 -9.56
N ILE A 25 -1.33 3.77 -9.09
CA ILE A 25 0.07 4.15 -8.89
C ILE A 25 0.71 4.57 -10.22
N LYS A 26 0.49 3.80 -11.28
CA LYS A 26 1.02 4.10 -12.61
C LYS A 26 0.48 5.43 -13.15
N GLN A 27 -0.80 5.70 -12.94
CA GLN A 27 -1.38 6.97 -13.33
C GLN A 27 -0.74 8.13 -12.58
N GLY A 28 -0.56 7.97 -11.27
CA GLY A 28 0.13 8.95 -10.44
C GLY A 28 1.56 9.18 -10.94
N ASP A 29 2.30 8.12 -11.22
CA ASP A 29 3.69 8.21 -11.71
C ASP A 29 3.78 8.98 -13.03
N SER A 30 2.85 8.76 -13.95
CA SER A 30 2.78 9.49 -15.21
C SER A 30 2.51 10.99 -14.99
N LEU A 31 1.63 11.29 -14.06
CA LEU A 31 1.30 12.69 -13.73
C LEU A 31 2.47 13.41 -13.06
N ILE A 32 3.25 12.71 -12.24
CA ILE A 32 4.50 13.27 -11.67
C ILE A 32 5.46 13.67 -12.78
N LYS A 33 5.63 12.82 -13.79
CA LYS A 33 6.51 13.13 -14.94
C LYS A 33 6.06 14.37 -15.69
N ASN A 34 4.75 14.61 -15.74
CA ASN A 34 4.17 15.77 -16.41
C ASN A 34 4.09 17.00 -15.51
N GLY A 35 4.52 16.89 -14.26
CA GLY A 35 4.50 17.99 -13.31
C GLY A 35 3.12 18.27 -12.69
N ASP A 36 2.15 17.40 -12.90
CA ASP A 36 0.81 17.55 -12.36
C ASP A 36 0.69 16.89 -10.98
N PHE A 37 1.23 17.55 -9.98
CA PHE A 37 1.34 17.00 -8.63
C PHE A 37 -0.02 16.88 -7.93
N ASP A 38 -0.94 17.79 -8.19
CA ASP A 38 -2.26 17.75 -7.55
C ASP A 38 -3.06 16.52 -7.99
N LYS A 39 -3.07 16.22 -9.29
CA LYS A 39 -3.74 15.02 -9.80
C LYS A 39 -3.02 13.74 -9.37
N ALA A 40 -1.68 13.76 -9.36
CA ALA A 40 -0.90 12.62 -8.89
C ALA A 40 -1.26 12.26 -7.44
N LYS A 41 -1.40 13.28 -6.59
CA LYS A 41 -1.78 13.08 -5.20
C LYS A 41 -3.13 12.37 -5.07
N VAL A 42 -4.11 12.72 -5.90
CA VAL A 42 -5.42 12.07 -5.90
C VAL A 42 -5.28 10.59 -6.23
N TYR A 43 -4.53 10.24 -7.28
CA TYR A 43 -4.33 8.84 -7.67
C TYR A 43 -3.59 8.04 -6.60
N TYR A 44 -2.55 8.60 -6.00
CA TYR A 44 -1.81 7.92 -4.93
C TYR A 44 -2.66 7.75 -3.67
N THR A 45 -3.48 8.73 -3.35
CA THR A 45 -4.41 8.65 -2.21
C THR A 45 -5.44 7.55 -2.44
N ASP A 46 -5.99 7.46 -3.65
CA ASP A 46 -6.95 6.42 -4.01
C ASP A 46 -6.28 5.03 -4.00
N ALA A 47 -5.05 4.94 -4.48
CA ALA A 47 -4.27 3.70 -4.42
C ALA A 47 -4.11 3.22 -2.98
N ARG A 48 -3.67 4.11 -2.09
CA ARG A 48 -3.49 3.80 -0.68
C ARG A 48 -4.80 3.37 -0.03
N LYS A 49 -5.87 4.09 -0.27
CA LYS A 49 -7.19 3.81 0.30
C LYS A 49 -7.69 2.43 -0.12
N LEU A 50 -7.57 2.09 -1.40
CA LEU A 50 -7.98 0.78 -1.92
C LEU A 50 -7.10 -0.33 -1.36
N ALA A 51 -5.79 -0.13 -1.29
CA ALA A 51 -4.87 -1.13 -0.73
C ALA A 51 -5.18 -1.40 0.74
N LYS A 52 -5.48 -0.37 1.53
CA LYS A 52 -5.86 -0.53 2.94
C LYS A 52 -7.15 -1.33 3.07
N GLN A 53 -8.13 -1.05 2.22
CA GLN A 53 -9.40 -1.77 2.21
C GLN A 53 -9.19 -3.26 1.90
N LEU A 54 -8.41 -3.56 0.87
CA LEU A 54 -8.08 -4.95 0.50
C LEU A 54 -7.32 -5.65 1.62
N ALA A 55 -6.34 -4.99 2.22
CA ALA A 55 -5.57 -5.57 3.32
C ALA A 55 -6.48 -5.94 4.49
N SER A 56 -7.42 -5.08 4.82
CA SER A 56 -8.40 -5.33 5.89
C SER A 56 -9.26 -6.56 5.57
N PHE A 57 -9.75 -6.67 4.33
CA PHE A 57 -10.58 -7.82 3.92
C PHE A 57 -9.80 -9.12 4.00
N TYR A 58 -8.57 -9.16 3.51
CA TYR A 58 -7.76 -10.39 3.56
C TYR A 58 -7.39 -10.76 5.00
N SER A 59 -7.11 -9.78 5.83
CA SER A 59 -6.84 -10.00 7.25
C SER A 59 -8.05 -10.58 7.98
N ASP A 60 -9.23 -10.02 7.72
CA ASP A 60 -10.47 -10.48 8.34
C ASP A 60 -10.81 -11.90 7.92
N LEU A 61 -10.63 -12.24 6.64
CA LEU A 61 -10.84 -13.60 6.15
C LEU A 61 -9.83 -14.58 6.76
N ASN A 62 -8.56 -14.17 6.87
CA ASN A 62 -7.54 -15.00 7.50
C ASN A 62 -7.90 -15.32 8.95
N THR A 63 -8.28 -14.30 9.71
CA THR A 63 -8.66 -14.45 11.12
C THR A 63 -9.91 -15.32 11.28
N SER A 64 -10.90 -15.11 10.41
CA SER A 64 -12.18 -15.83 10.48
C SER A 64 -12.04 -17.34 10.27
N PHE A 65 -11.12 -17.75 9.40
CA PHE A 65 -10.95 -19.17 9.06
C PHE A 65 -9.79 -19.85 9.78
N LYS A 66 -9.05 -19.11 10.60
CA LYS A 66 -7.92 -19.67 11.34
C LYS A 66 -8.39 -20.78 12.26
N GLY A 67 -7.77 -21.97 12.11
CA GLY A 67 -8.15 -23.15 12.88
C GLY A 67 -9.34 -23.94 12.33
N ILE A 68 -9.97 -23.47 11.25
CA ILE A 68 -11.12 -24.14 10.63
C ILE A 68 -10.71 -24.86 9.35
N ASP A 69 -10.08 -24.16 8.42
CA ASP A 69 -9.59 -24.74 7.16
C ASP A 69 -8.29 -24.02 6.79
N ALA A 70 -7.16 -24.71 6.91
CA ALA A 70 -5.84 -24.13 6.72
C ALA A 70 -5.59 -23.61 5.29
N ARG A 71 -6.32 -24.12 4.30
CA ARG A 71 -6.15 -23.69 2.90
C ARG A 71 -6.55 -22.25 2.70
N ILE A 72 -7.57 -21.79 3.44
CA ILE A 72 -8.07 -20.40 3.33
C ILE A 72 -7.09 -19.39 3.93
N PRO A 73 -6.60 -19.56 5.17
CA PRO A 73 -5.55 -18.69 5.68
C PRO A 73 -4.30 -18.64 4.80
N ASN A 74 -3.89 -19.77 4.22
CA ASN A 74 -2.72 -19.80 3.32
C ASN A 74 -2.92 -18.90 2.11
N GLU A 75 -4.09 -18.95 1.48
CA GLU A 75 -4.42 -18.05 0.38
C GLU A 75 -4.45 -16.59 0.85
N MET A 76 -5.10 -16.32 1.98
CA MET A 76 -5.25 -14.95 2.50
C MET A 76 -3.92 -14.35 2.92
N GLN A 77 -3.00 -15.14 3.46
CA GLN A 77 -1.66 -14.69 3.80
C GLN A 77 -0.89 -14.24 2.56
N THR A 78 -0.97 -15.01 1.47
CA THR A 78 -0.31 -14.65 0.21
C THR A 78 -0.86 -13.37 -0.38
N LYS A 79 -2.19 -13.27 -0.48
CA LYS A 79 -2.85 -12.07 -1.01
C LYS A 79 -2.66 -10.87 -0.09
N GLY A 80 -2.70 -11.10 1.21
CA GLY A 80 -2.47 -10.06 2.21
C GLY A 80 -1.07 -9.49 2.13
N ARG A 81 -0.05 -10.36 1.95
CA ARG A 81 1.33 -9.90 1.79
C ARG A 81 1.51 -9.05 0.54
N GLN A 82 0.95 -9.49 -0.59
CA GLN A 82 0.98 -8.72 -1.83
C GLN A 82 0.32 -7.35 -1.65
N THR A 83 -0.79 -7.34 -0.93
CA THR A 83 -1.54 -6.09 -0.67
C THR A 83 -0.75 -5.14 0.23
N LEU A 84 -0.08 -5.66 1.27
CA LEU A 84 0.76 -4.82 2.13
C LEU A 84 1.95 -4.25 1.35
N GLN A 85 2.55 -5.03 0.45
CA GLN A 85 3.64 -4.54 -0.38
C GLN A 85 3.20 -3.38 -1.27
N ILE A 86 2.02 -3.48 -1.88
CA ILE A 86 1.52 -2.40 -2.74
C ILE A 86 1.02 -1.21 -1.92
N LEU A 87 0.53 -1.43 -0.71
CA LEU A 87 0.22 -0.36 0.23
C LEU A 87 1.49 0.42 0.59
N ALA A 88 2.57 -0.29 0.90
CA ALA A 88 3.86 0.34 1.17
C ALA A 88 4.35 1.17 -0.02
N LYS A 89 4.17 0.66 -1.23
CA LYS A 89 4.51 1.40 -2.46
C LYS A 89 3.67 2.67 -2.62
N SER A 90 2.38 2.58 -2.34
CA SER A 90 1.48 3.75 -2.36
C SER A 90 1.92 4.81 -1.34
N ASN A 91 2.26 4.35 -0.13
CA ASN A 91 2.74 5.23 0.93
C ASN A 91 4.06 5.91 0.55
N GLU A 92 4.99 5.17 -0.06
CA GLU A 92 6.27 5.72 -0.51
C GLU A 92 6.06 6.83 -1.54
N ARG A 93 5.23 6.59 -2.53
CA ARG A 93 4.89 7.57 -3.57
C ARG A 93 4.27 8.82 -2.97
N LEU A 94 3.29 8.62 -2.09
CA LEU A 94 2.55 9.72 -1.50
C LEU A 94 3.41 10.52 -0.51
N ALA A 95 4.21 9.84 0.31
CA ALA A 95 5.14 10.50 1.23
C ALA A 95 6.16 11.34 0.46
N SER A 96 6.75 10.78 -0.60
CA SER A 96 7.71 11.50 -1.44
C SER A 96 7.09 12.75 -2.07
N LEU A 97 5.83 12.65 -2.50
CA LEU A 97 5.11 13.79 -3.08
C LEU A 97 4.87 14.90 -2.04
N TYR A 98 4.46 14.53 -0.82
CA TYR A 98 4.27 15.51 0.25
C TYR A 98 5.58 16.18 0.66
N ILE A 99 6.68 15.43 0.70
CA ILE A 99 7.99 16.01 0.98
C ILE A 99 8.37 17.01 -0.13
N LYS A 100 8.17 16.61 -1.38
CA LYS A 100 8.47 17.44 -2.54
C LYS A 100 7.64 18.74 -2.57
N THR A 101 6.41 18.68 -2.11
CA THR A 101 5.50 19.83 -2.08
C THR A 101 5.52 20.57 -0.74
N GLU A 102 6.57 20.34 0.05
CA GLU A 102 6.84 21.08 1.29
C GLU A 102 5.79 20.85 2.39
N LYS A 103 5.26 19.63 2.45
CA LYS A 103 4.34 19.19 3.51
C LYS A 103 4.85 17.95 4.20
N PRO A 104 6.07 17.95 4.78
CA PRO A 104 6.66 16.77 5.39
C PRO A 104 5.85 16.23 6.56
N GLU A 105 5.09 17.08 7.26
CA GLU A 105 4.24 16.65 8.37
C GLU A 105 3.17 15.65 7.93
N VAL A 106 2.73 15.72 6.66
CA VAL A 106 1.76 14.74 6.13
C VAL A 106 2.46 13.46 5.72
N ALA A 107 3.74 13.51 5.37
CA ALA A 107 4.53 12.33 5.01
C ALA A 107 4.83 11.43 6.23
N VAL A 108 5.01 12.01 7.41
CA VAL A 108 5.41 11.26 8.61
C VAL A 108 4.48 10.10 8.93
N PRO A 109 3.14 10.27 9.01
CA PRO A 109 2.26 9.13 9.30
C PRO A 109 2.35 8.02 8.24
N LEU A 110 2.60 8.37 6.99
CA LEU A 110 2.71 7.38 5.90
C LEU A 110 3.98 6.55 6.06
N LEU A 111 5.08 7.18 6.45
CA LEU A 111 6.35 6.51 6.71
C LEU A 111 6.26 5.60 7.93
N VAL A 112 5.63 6.09 9.00
CA VAL A 112 5.42 5.30 10.23
C VAL A 112 4.53 4.08 9.93
N GLU A 113 3.47 4.25 9.15
CA GLU A 113 2.60 3.14 8.74
C GLU A 113 3.39 2.09 7.95
N THR A 114 4.26 2.52 7.04
CA THR A 114 5.08 1.59 6.23
C THR A 114 5.98 0.73 7.13
N ILE A 115 6.62 1.34 8.12
CA ILE A 115 7.45 0.60 9.08
C ILE A 115 6.61 -0.42 9.84
N ARG A 116 5.42 -0.03 10.27
CA ARG A 116 4.53 -0.90 11.03
C ARG A 116 4.05 -2.10 10.23
N ILE A 117 3.64 -1.89 8.96
CA ILE A 117 3.05 -2.96 8.14
C ILE A 117 4.09 -3.85 7.48
N MET A 118 5.28 -3.34 7.18
CA MET A 118 6.33 -4.09 6.49
C MET A 118 7.41 -4.61 7.44
N SER A 119 7.46 -4.15 8.66
CA SER A 119 8.46 -4.37 9.70
C SER A 119 9.71 -3.50 9.50
N PRO A 120 10.40 -3.17 10.61
CA PRO A 120 11.63 -2.36 10.54
C PRO A 120 12.77 -3.00 9.75
N ASN A 121 12.81 -4.33 9.68
CA ASN A 121 13.89 -5.05 8.99
C ASN A 121 13.64 -5.26 7.49
N SER A 122 12.43 -4.95 7.00
CA SER A 122 12.15 -5.01 5.56
C SER A 122 12.88 -3.89 4.82
N ILE A 123 13.04 -4.06 3.51
CA ILE A 123 13.59 -3.01 2.65
C ILE A 123 12.76 -1.75 2.76
N GLU A 124 11.45 -1.88 2.66
CA GLU A 124 10.51 -0.77 2.72
C GLU A 124 10.53 -0.07 4.08
N GLY A 125 10.59 -0.85 5.16
CA GLY A 125 10.66 -0.32 6.51
C GLY A 125 11.94 0.46 6.77
N LYS A 126 13.08 -0.09 6.32
CA LYS A 126 14.37 0.59 6.45
C LYS A 126 14.40 1.90 5.68
N GLU A 127 13.91 1.91 4.44
CA GLU A 127 13.84 3.12 3.63
C GLU A 127 12.93 4.17 4.26
N ALA A 128 11.79 3.75 4.79
CA ALA A 128 10.87 4.67 5.46
C ALA A 128 11.49 5.28 6.70
N TYR A 129 12.19 4.47 7.49
CA TYR A 129 12.86 4.99 8.69
C TYR A 129 13.99 5.96 8.31
N GLU A 130 14.74 5.67 7.27
CA GLU A 130 15.79 6.57 6.80
C GLU A 130 15.21 7.92 6.37
N LYS A 131 14.05 7.94 5.76
CA LYS A 131 13.38 9.20 5.43
C LYS A 131 12.98 9.99 6.69
N LEU A 132 12.54 9.30 7.74
CA LEU A 132 12.26 9.96 9.02
C LEU A 132 13.50 10.60 9.62
N ILE A 133 14.66 9.94 9.50
CA ILE A 133 15.96 10.50 9.90
C ILE A 133 16.27 11.74 9.06
N GLN A 134 16.14 11.65 7.73
CA GLN A 134 16.44 12.76 6.83
C GLN A 134 15.55 13.98 7.09
N LEU A 135 14.30 13.74 7.49
CA LEU A 135 13.37 14.81 7.85
C LEU A 135 13.64 15.41 9.23
N GLY A 136 14.49 14.77 10.02
CA GLY A 136 14.75 15.21 11.39
C GLY A 136 13.65 14.88 12.38
N PHE A 137 12.69 14.04 11.98
CA PHE A 137 11.62 13.60 12.88
C PHE A 137 12.15 12.66 13.97
N VAL A 138 13.15 11.85 13.63
CA VAL A 138 13.89 11.00 14.58
C VAL A 138 15.39 11.19 14.33
N GLU A 139 16.21 10.83 15.31
CA GLU A 139 17.66 11.05 15.25
C GLU A 139 18.47 9.77 15.36
N THR A 140 17.92 8.74 16.00
CA THR A 140 18.64 7.49 16.26
C THR A 140 18.63 6.61 15.02
N LYS A 141 19.83 6.33 14.48
CA LYS A 141 19.98 5.46 13.33
C LYS A 141 19.68 4.02 13.69
N TYR A 142 19.00 3.31 12.80
CA TYR A 142 18.71 1.89 12.96
C TYR A 142 19.75 1.06 12.22
N LYS A 143 20.40 0.13 12.92
CA LYS A 143 21.47 -0.72 12.39
C LYS A 143 21.03 -2.16 12.14
N GLY A 144 19.76 -2.43 12.27
CA GLY A 144 19.16 -3.76 12.21
C GLY A 144 19.36 -4.57 10.96
#